data_2b0dc6734b117252711a795276a1caa0
#
_entry.id   2b0dc6734b117252711a795276a1caa0
#
_cell.length_a   1.000
_cell.length_b   1.000
_cell.length_c   1.000
_cell.angle_alpha   90.00
_cell.angle_beta   90.00
_cell.angle_gamma   90.00
#
_symmetry.space_group_name_H-M   'P 1'
#
loop_
_entity.id
_entity.type
_entity.pdbx_description
1 polymer ?
#
loop_
_entity_poly.entity_id
_entity_poly.type
_entity_poly.pdbx_seq_one_letter_code
_entity_poly.pdbx_strand_id
1 'polypeptide(L)'
;MLRILAVGNSFSEDATYYLHQILEIAGVENQVVNLYIGGCSLEKHWRNIEKNAREYQFQFNGTKTDRRVTVKEVLKEAKWDVIVTQQASHDSGWLDTYEPFLGKIVAYFRENAPEARLFLHETWAYEKSSDHESFARYNRDQQEMFDRLQSAYTAMAGKYQLQLIPCGEMIQKFR
;
A
#
# COMPACT_ATOMS: atom_id res chain seq x y z
N MET A 1 -3.24 -12.96 -18.44
CA MET A 1 -3.28 -13.05 -16.95
C MET A 1 -2.73 -11.77 -16.36
N LEU A 2 -3.52 -11.05 -15.56
CA LEU A 2 -3.14 -9.82 -14.86
C LEU A 2 -2.41 -10.16 -13.54
N ARG A 3 -1.20 -9.64 -13.33
CA ARG A 3 -0.42 -9.88 -12.11
C ARG A 3 -0.29 -8.61 -11.28
N ILE A 4 -0.80 -8.67 -10.05
CA ILE A 4 -0.83 -7.54 -9.12
C ILE A 4 0.05 -7.87 -7.90
N LEU A 5 0.96 -6.96 -7.56
CA LEU A 5 1.79 -7.03 -6.37
C LEU A 5 1.47 -5.84 -5.46
N ALA A 6 0.96 -6.11 -4.27
CA ALA A 6 0.87 -5.10 -3.22
C ALA A 6 2.06 -5.27 -2.24
N VAL A 7 2.68 -4.16 -1.85
CA VAL A 7 3.72 -4.13 -0.81
C VAL A 7 3.25 -3.15 0.26
N GLY A 8 2.73 -3.69 1.37
CA GLY A 8 2.03 -2.84 2.32
C GLY A 8 1.80 -3.44 3.71
N ASN A 9 0.70 -3.03 4.31
CA ASN A 9 0.32 -3.33 5.69
C ASN A 9 -1.14 -3.81 5.77
N SER A 10 -1.84 -3.59 6.90
CA SER A 10 -3.23 -4.02 7.08
C SER A 10 -4.19 -3.44 6.04
N PHE A 11 -3.93 -2.23 5.53
CA PHE A 11 -4.75 -1.64 4.46
C PHE A 11 -4.59 -2.38 3.14
N SER A 12 -3.38 -2.83 2.79
CA SER A 12 -3.20 -3.66 1.59
C SER A 12 -3.79 -5.07 1.77
N GLU A 13 -3.71 -5.63 2.97
CA GLU A 13 -4.34 -6.92 3.27
C GLU A 13 -5.85 -6.84 3.07
N ASP A 14 -6.49 -5.81 3.60
CA ASP A 14 -7.92 -5.57 3.43
C ASP A 14 -8.30 -5.36 1.96
N ALA A 15 -7.60 -4.47 1.26
CA ALA A 15 -7.86 -4.14 -0.14
C ALA A 15 -7.65 -5.33 -1.11
N THR A 16 -6.76 -6.27 -0.78
CA THR A 16 -6.47 -7.43 -1.64
C THR A 16 -7.24 -8.69 -1.25
N TYR A 17 -7.94 -8.70 -0.12
CA TYR A 17 -8.58 -9.89 0.43
C TYR A 17 -9.56 -10.56 -0.54
N TYR A 18 -10.42 -9.78 -1.18
CA TYR A 18 -11.40 -10.27 -2.16
C TYR A 18 -11.05 -9.94 -3.61
N LEU A 19 -9.93 -9.24 -3.87
CA LEU A 19 -9.62 -8.71 -5.19
C LEU A 19 -9.50 -9.80 -6.25
N HIS A 20 -8.87 -10.93 -5.92
CA HIS A 20 -8.76 -12.09 -6.83
C HIS A 20 -10.15 -12.58 -7.26
N GLN A 21 -11.05 -12.84 -6.32
CA GLN A 21 -12.40 -13.34 -6.59
C GLN A 21 -13.23 -12.33 -7.39
N ILE A 22 -13.11 -11.05 -7.08
CA ILE A 22 -13.81 -9.97 -7.81
C ILE A 22 -13.34 -9.95 -9.27
N LEU A 23 -12.04 -10.07 -9.52
CA LEU A 23 -11.48 -10.09 -10.88
C LEU A 23 -11.89 -11.35 -11.64
N GLU A 24 -11.95 -12.53 -10.98
CA GLU A 24 -12.43 -13.76 -11.61
C GLU A 24 -13.91 -13.66 -12.02
N ILE A 25 -14.77 -13.11 -11.16
CA ILE A 25 -16.18 -12.85 -11.48
C ILE A 25 -16.31 -11.90 -12.67
N ALA A 26 -15.39 -10.94 -12.79
CA ALA A 26 -15.33 -10.02 -13.93
C ALA A 26 -14.71 -10.66 -15.20
N GLY A 27 -14.37 -11.95 -15.19
CA GLY A 27 -13.76 -12.67 -16.30
C GLY A 27 -12.29 -12.33 -16.55
N VAL A 28 -11.60 -11.74 -15.58
CA VAL A 28 -10.19 -11.38 -15.67
C VAL A 28 -9.32 -12.45 -15.02
N GLU A 29 -8.58 -13.19 -15.85
CA GLU A 29 -7.56 -14.12 -15.35
C GLU A 29 -6.47 -13.33 -14.61
N ASN A 30 -6.24 -13.65 -13.33
CA ASN A 30 -5.40 -12.83 -12.48
C ASN A 30 -4.62 -13.60 -11.42
N GLN A 31 -3.59 -12.94 -10.89
CA GLN A 31 -2.81 -13.35 -9.73
C GLN A 31 -2.60 -12.13 -8.84
N VAL A 32 -3.01 -12.20 -7.59
CA VAL A 32 -2.87 -11.14 -6.61
C VAL A 32 -1.91 -11.59 -5.50
N VAL A 33 -0.81 -10.88 -5.34
CA VAL A 33 0.15 -11.11 -4.26
C VAL A 33 0.19 -9.89 -3.35
N ASN A 34 0.15 -10.12 -2.04
CA ASN A 34 0.36 -9.07 -1.06
C ASN A 34 1.56 -9.43 -0.16
N LEU A 35 2.54 -8.54 -0.08
CA LEU A 35 3.67 -8.60 0.84
C LEU A 35 3.33 -7.79 2.09
N TYR A 36 2.98 -8.51 3.13
CA TYR A 36 2.37 -7.94 4.34
C TYR A 36 3.35 -7.81 5.50
N ILE A 37 3.36 -6.63 6.12
CA ILE A 37 3.87 -6.40 7.47
C ILE A 37 2.90 -5.46 8.19
N GLY A 38 2.36 -5.86 9.35
CA GLY A 38 1.43 -5.04 10.13
C GLY A 38 2.02 -3.67 10.49
N GLY A 39 1.25 -2.60 10.25
CA GLY A 39 1.65 -1.22 10.58
C GLY A 39 2.92 -0.72 9.88
N CYS A 40 3.34 -1.35 8.78
CA CYS A 40 4.59 -1.01 8.09
C CYS A 40 4.49 0.36 7.41
N SER A 41 5.36 1.30 7.82
CA SER A 41 5.53 2.59 7.18
C SER A 41 6.43 2.51 5.93
N LEU A 42 6.38 3.53 5.08
CA LEU A 42 7.29 3.64 3.92
C LEU A 42 8.76 3.60 4.34
N GLU A 43 9.12 4.23 5.47
CA GLU A 43 10.47 4.13 6.02
C GLU A 43 10.86 2.68 6.31
N LYS A 44 9.99 1.93 6.99
CA LYS A 44 10.25 0.52 7.32
C LYS A 44 10.31 -0.35 6.06
N HIS A 45 9.43 -0.11 5.09
CA HIS A 45 9.49 -0.78 3.78
C HIS A 45 10.84 -0.54 3.11
N TRP A 46 11.29 0.73 3.05
CA TRP A 46 12.58 1.04 2.45
C TRP A 46 13.75 0.36 3.16
N ARG A 47 13.79 0.42 4.50
CA ARG A 47 14.84 -0.24 5.29
C ARG A 47 14.89 -1.75 5.05
N ASN A 48 13.74 -2.40 4.90
CA ASN A 48 13.66 -3.82 4.58
C ASN A 48 14.13 -4.13 3.16
N ILE A 49 13.79 -3.29 2.18
CA ILE A 49 14.29 -3.42 0.81
C ILE A 49 15.82 -3.27 0.77
N GLU A 50 16.36 -2.24 1.39
CA GLU A 50 17.79 -1.93 1.43
C GLU A 50 18.61 -3.06 2.06
N LYS A 51 18.09 -3.66 3.13
CA LYS A 51 18.72 -4.80 3.82
C LYS A 51 18.39 -6.16 3.19
N ASN A 52 17.54 -6.20 2.17
CA ASN A 52 16.96 -7.42 1.62
C ASN A 52 16.38 -8.34 2.73
N ALA A 53 15.63 -7.74 3.67
CA ALA A 53 15.12 -8.44 4.85
C ALA A 53 13.94 -9.35 4.51
N ARG A 54 13.97 -10.59 5.03
CA ARG A 54 12.92 -11.61 4.84
C ARG A 54 11.82 -11.46 5.90
N GLU A 55 11.19 -10.28 5.92
CA GLU A 55 10.21 -9.89 6.94
C GLU A 55 8.77 -9.96 6.47
N TYR A 56 8.54 -10.02 5.15
CA TYR A 56 7.19 -9.97 4.58
C TYR A 56 6.51 -11.33 4.64
N GLN A 57 5.30 -11.38 5.21
CA GLN A 57 4.40 -12.51 5.01
C GLN A 57 3.89 -12.46 3.56
N PHE A 58 4.08 -13.56 2.84
CA PHE A 58 3.57 -13.72 1.49
C PHE A 58 2.10 -14.14 1.56
N GLN A 59 1.23 -13.35 0.96
CA GLN A 59 -0.19 -13.67 0.83
C GLN A 59 -0.51 -13.82 -0.65
N PHE A 60 -1.32 -14.83 -0.98
CA PHE A 60 -1.63 -15.19 -2.35
C PHE A 60 -3.14 -15.28 -2.56
N ASN A 61 -3.68 -14.50 -3.50
CA ASN A 61 -5.11 -14.48 -3.84
C ASN A 61 -6.01 -14.32 -2.62
N GLY A 62 -5.65 -13.42 -1.71
CA GLY A 62 -6.36 -13.17 -0.45
C GLY A 62 -6.06 -14.15 0.68
N THR A 63 -5.24 -15.18 0.45
CA THR A 63 -4.92 -16.21 1.45
C THR A 63 -3.56 -15.97 2.08
N LYS A 64 -3.50 -16.00 3.43
CA LYS A 64 -2.25 -15.97 4.18
C LYS A 64 -1.48 -17.27 4.01
N THR A 65 -0.16 -17.17 3.87
CA THR A 65 0.71 -18.34 3.81
C THR A 65 1.78 -18.27 4.92
N ASP A 66 2.45 -19.39 5.19
CA ASP A 66 3.58 -19.43 6.13
C ASP A 66 4.90 -18.92 5.50
N ARG A 67 4.85 -18.59 4.21
CA ARG A 67 6.03 -18.16 3.46
C ARG A 67 6.45 -16.75 3.88
N ARG A 68 7.71 -16.59 4.31
CA ARG A 68 8.37 -15.30 4.49
C ARG A 68 9.27 -15.00 3.30
N VAL A 69 9.24 -13.76 2.82
CA VAL A 69 9.95 -13.37 1.60
C VAL A 69 10.60 -12.00 1.73
N THR A 70 11.49 -11.72 0.78
CA THR A 70 11.99 -10.36 0.53
C THR A 70 11.24 -9.77 -0.67
N VAL A 71 11.17 -8.45 -0.75
CA VAL A 71 10.60 -7.76 -1.93
C VAL A 71 11.37 -8.14 -3.21
N LYS A 72 12.70 -8.23 -3.11
CA LYS A 72 13.58 -8.59 -4.24
C LYS A 72 13.29 -9.96 -4.83
N GLU A 73 13.02 -10.94 -3.99
CA GLU A 73 12.67 -12.29 -4.45
C GLU A 73 11.38 -12.27 -5.25
N VAL A 74 10.33 -11.67 -4.69
CA VAL A 74 9.00 -11.66 -5.29
C VAL A 74 8.97 -10.85 -6.58
N LEU A 75 9.70 -9.73 -6.66
CA LEU A 75 9.83 -8.99 -7.92
C LEU A 75 10.41 -9.84 -9.06
N LYS A 76 11.26 -10.82 -8.75
CA LYS A 76 11.89 -11.72 -9.75
C LYS A 76 11.02 -12.93 -10.11
N GLU A 77 10.00 -13.25 -9.33
CA GLU A 77 9.16 -14.45 -9.55
C GLU A 77 8.23 -14.32 -10.75
N ALA A 78 7.88 -13.07 -11.12
CA ALA A 78 6.95 -12.83 -12.24
C ALA A 78 7.21 -11.47 -12.90
N LYS A 79 6.68 -11.30 -14.11
CA LYS A 79 6.48 -9.97 -14.69
C LYS A 79 5.20 -9.40 -14.10
N TRP A 80 5.33 -8.34 -13.33
CA TRP A 80 4.21 -7.66 -12.67
C TRP A 80 3.61 -6.60 -13.59
N ASP A 81 2.29 -6.59 -13.72
CA ASP A 81 1.56 -5.56 -14.48
C ASP A 81 1.23 -4.34 -13.61
N VAL A 82 1.00 -4.60 -12.33
CA VAL A 82 0.63 -3.57 -11.35
C VAL A 82 1.42 -3.78 -10.06
N ILE A 83 2.01 -2.71 -9.53
CA ILE A 83 2.59 -2.69 -8.18
C ILE A 83 1.92 -1.58 -7.39
N VAL A 84 1.48 -1.92 -6.17
CA VAL A 84 0.76 -1.01 -5.27
C VAL A 84 1.52 -0.88 -3.97
N THR A 85 1.65 0.34 -3.46
CA THR A 85 2.17 0.60 -2.10
C THR A 85 1.36 1.70 -1.42
N GLN A 86 1.51 1.85 -0.11
CA GLN A 86 0.85 2.88 0.69
C GLN A 86 1.68 3.26 1.92
N GLN A 87 1.32 4.39 2.54
CA GLN A 87 1.85 4.74 3.86
C GLN A 87 1.08 3.99 4.96
N ALA A 88 1.68 3.88 6.15
CA ALA A 88 0.97 3.43 7.34
C ALA A 88 -0.06 4.48 7.80
N SER A 89 -1.19 4.03 8.35
CA SER A 89 -2.30 4.92 8.73
C SER A 89 -1.88 6.06 9.66
N HIS A 90 -1.03 5.75 10.65
CA HIS A 90 -0.56 6.74 11.62
C HIS A 90 0.30 7.86 11.02
N ASP A 91 0.92 7.60 9.87
CA ASP A 91 1.78 8.54 9.14
C ASP A 91 1.13 9.08 7.86
N SER A 92 -0.04 8.56 7.47
CA SER A 92 -0.65 8.82 6.15
C SER A 92 -0.97 10.30 5.87
N GLY A 93 -1.29 11.07 6.89
CA GLY A 93 -1.54 12.51 6.78
C GLY A 93 -0.32 13.41 7.03
N TRP A 94 0.87 12.82 7.19
CA TRP A 94 2.10 13.56 7.49
C TRP A 94 3.07 13.49 6.33
N LEU A 95 3.05 14.54 5.51
CA LEU A 95 3.78 14.61 4.24
C LEU A 95 5.28 14.37 4.37
N ASP A 96 5.89 14.83 5.46
CA ASP A 96 7.31 14.66 5.78
C ASP A 96 7.71 13.20 6.01
N THR A 97 6.76 12.33 6.35
CA THR A 97 7.01 10.89 6.55
C THR A 97 7.13 10.10 5.26
N TYR A 98 6.73 10.69 4.12
CA TYR A 98 6.86 10.03 2.82
C TYR A 98 8.28 10.13 2.25
N GLU A 99 8.99 11.20 2.58
CA GLU A 99 10.31 11.48 2.03
C GLU A 99 11.46 11.13 3.00
N PRO A 100 12.56 10.60 2.49
CA PRO A 100 12.86 10.27 1.08
C PRO A 100 12.39 8.88 0.66
N PHE A 101 11.61 8.20 1.49
CA PHE A 101 11.36 6.76 1.42
C PHE A 101 10.48 6.37 0.22
N LEU A 102 9.39 7.10 -0.04
CA LEU A 102 8.53 6.82 -1.20
C LEU A 102 9.32 6.97 -2.51
N GLY A 103 10.14 8.03 -2.63
CA GLY A 103 10.97 8.23 -3.82
C GLY A 103 11.93 7.08 -4.07
N LYS A 104 12.58 6.59 -3.02
CA LYS A 104 13.49 5.45 -3.08
C LYS A 104 12.77 4.15 -3.46
N ILE A 105 11.60 3.89 -2.89
CA ILE A 105 10.77 2.71 -3.19
C ILE A 105 10.30 2.75 -4.65
N VAL A 106 9.80 3.89 -5.12
CA VAL A 106 9.37 4.08 -6.51
C VAL A 106 10.52 3.86 -7.49
N ALA A 107 11.69 4.42 -7.21
CA ALA A 107 12.88 4.21 -8.03
C ALA A 107 13.26 2.72 -8.08
N TYR A 108 13.24 2.05 -6.94
CA TYR A 108 13.52 0.61 -6.84
C TYR A 108 12.54 -0.24 -7.65
N PHE A 109 11.23 0.06 -7.57
CA PHE A 109 10.24 -0.67 -8.37
C PHE A 109 10.41 -0.42 -9.87
N ARG A 110 10.67 0.83 -10.28
CA ARG A 110 10.94 1.16 -11.70
C ARG A 110 12.17 0.46 -12.25
N GLU A 111 13.20 0.30 -11.43
CA GLU A 111 14.43 -0.43 -11.83
C GLU A 111 14.20 -1.94 -11.95
N ASN A 112 13.45 -2.54 -11.02
CA ASN A 112 13.31 -4.02 -10.93
C ASN A 112 12.04 -4.57 -11.60
N ALA A 113 11.08 -3.71 -11.95
CA ALA A 113 9.86 -4.04 -12.68
C ALA A 113 9.45 -2.89 -13.61
N PRO A 114 10.25 -2.57 -14.64
CA PRO A 114 10.07 -1.35 -15.45
C PRO A 114 8.76 -1.33 -16.26
N GLU A 115 8.15 -2.47 -16.52
CA GLU A 115 6.89 -2.57 -17.25
C GLU A 115 5.65 -2.44 -16.34
N ALA A 116 5.84 -2.50 -15.02
CA ALA A 116 4.74 -2.42 -14.07
C ALA A 116 4.20 -0.99 -13.95
N ARG A 117 2.88 -0.87 -13.92
CA ARG A 117 2.21 0.38 -13.54
C ARG A 117 2.23 0.52 -12.04
N LEU A 118 2.72 1.66 -11.55
CA LEU A 118 2.84 1.91 -10.13
C LEU A 118 1.64 2.70 -9.61
N PHE A 119 1.04 2.21 -8.53
CA PHE A 119 -0.09 2.84 -7.86
C PHE A 119 0.26 3.18 -6.41
N LEU A 120 -0.30 4.29 -5.97
CA LEU A 120 -0.32 4.68 -4.56
C LEU A 120 -1.74 4.46 -4.03
N HIS A 121 -1.89 3.60 -3.03
CA HIS A 121 -3.17 3.27 -2.43
C HIS A 121 -3.45 4.25 -1.27
N GLU A 122 -4.43 5.14 -1.47
CA GLU A 122 -4.88 6.05 -0.42
C GLU A 122 -5.58 5.26 0.69
N THR A 123 -5.03 5.32 1.89
CA THR A 123 -5.65 4.73 3.07
C THR A 123 -6.83 5.60 3.54
N TRP A 124 -7.58 5.14 4.52
CA TRP A 124 -8.73 5.87 5.06
C TRP A 124 -8.49 6.33 6.49
N ALA A 125 -9.21 7.38 6.90
CA ALA A 125 -9.16 7.89 8.25
C ALA A 125 -9.74 6.88 9.25
N TYR A 126 -9.29 6.97 10.50
CA TYR A 126 -9.89 6.18 11.59
C TYR A 126 -11.36 6.56 11.80
N GLU A 127 -12.12 5.68 12.39
CA GLU A 127 -13.49 5.98 12.81
C GLU A 127 -13.51 7.01 13.94
N LYS A 128 -14.61 7.76 14.06
CA LYS A 128 -14.76 8.80 15.08
C LYS A 128 -14.62 8.26 16.51
N SER A 129 -15.05 7.00 16.73
CA SER A 129 -14.97 6.31 18.01
C SER A 129 -13.63 5.56 18.23
N SER A 130 -12.67 5.67 17.30
CA SER A 130 -11.42 4.94 17.40
C SER A 130 -10.60 5.34 18.63
N ASP A 131 -10.16 4.36 19.40
CA ASP A 131 -9.25 4.51 20.54
C ASP A 131 -7.76 4.40 20.15
N HIS A 132 -7.48 4.22 18.87
CA HIS A 132 -6.11 4.07 18.37
C HIS A 132 -5.23 5.25 18.83
N GLU A 133 -4.10 4.95 19.48
CA GLU A 133 -3.22 5.97 20.08
C GLU A 133 -2.81 7.05 19.08
N SER A 134 -2.45 6.66 17.87
CA SER A 134 -2.00 7.59 16.84
C SER A 134 -3.11 8.52 16.33
N PHE A 135 -4.38 8.26 16.67
CA PHE A 135 -5.47 9.17 16.32
C PHE A 135 -5.36 10.51 17.05
N ALA A 136 -4.69 10.52 18.20
CA ALA A 136 -4.38 11.75 18.92
C ALA A 136 -3.53 12.75 18.11
N ARG A 137 -2.71 12.26 17.17
CA ARG A 137 -1.91 13.10 16.24
C ARG A 137 -2.79 13.92 15.29
N TYR A 138 -4.05 13.51 15.12
CA TYR A 138 -5.08 14.17 14.30
C TYR A 138 -6.16 14.79 15.18
N ASN A 139 -5.84 15.17 16.42
CA ASN A 139 -6.77 15.72 17.40
C ASN A 139 -8.02 14.84 17.66
N ARG A 140 -7.94 13.55 17.35
CA ARG A 140 -9.07 12.59 17.31
C ARG A 140 -10.22 13.08 16.42
N ASP A 141 -9.90 13.89 15.43
CA ASP A 141 -10.83 14.38 14.42
C ASP A 141 -10.69 13.59 13.12
N GLN A 142 -11.76 12.89 12.75
CA GLN A 142 -11.80 12.05 11.55
C GLN A 142 -11.67 12.88 10.27
N GLN A 143 -12.33 14.05 10.24
CA GLN A 143 -12.28 14.91 9.07
C GLN A 143 -10.89 15.51 8.89
N GLU A 144 -10.27 15.97 9.97
CA GLU A 144 -8.90 16.46 9.93
C GLU A 144 -7.93 15.36 9.44
N MET A 145 -8.08 14.14 9.95
CA MET A 145 -7.25 13.02 9.48
C MET A 145 -7.45 12.76 7.99
N PHE A 146 -8.71 12.77 7.53
CA PHE A 146 -9.02 12.56 6.12
C PHE A 146 -8.44 13.65 5.23
N ASP A 147 -8.64 14.92 5.57
CA ASP A 147 -8.15 16.05 4.77
C ASP A 147 -6.63 16.03 4.64
N ARG A 148 -5.92 15.71 5.73
CA ARG A 148 -4.47 15.58 5.72
C ARG A 148 -3.98 14.43 4.86
N LEU A 149 -4.56 13.24 5.01
CA LEU A 149 -4.12 12.06 4.24
C LEU A 149 -4.43 12.23 2.74
N GLN A 150 -5.61 12.74 2.38
CA GLN A 150 -5.95 13.02 1.00
C GLN A 150 -4.98 14.02 0.35
N SER A 151 -4.66 15.09 1.07
CA SER A 151 -3.69 16.10 0.62
C SER A 151 -2.30 15.48 0.42
N ALA A 152 -1.82 14.65 1.37
CA ALA A 152 -0.51 14.02 1.29
C ALA A 152 -0.42 13.02 0.13
N TYR A 153 -1.43 12.14 -0.02
CA TYR A 153 -1.48 11.16 -1.10
C TYR A 153 -1.56 11.82 -2.48
N THR A 154 -2.39 12.88 -2.63
CA THR A 154 -2.51 13.62 -3.88
C THR A 154 -1.18 14.30 -4.25
N ALA A 155 -0.53 14.94 -3.30
CA ALA A 155 0.77 15.59 -3.51
C ALA A 155 1.84 14.57 -3.92
N MET A 156 1.92 13.43 -3.24
CA MET A 156 2.93 12.41 -3.52
C MET A 156 2.66 11.64 -4.81
N ALA A 157 1.40 11.34 -5.11
CA ALA A 157 1.02 10.73 -6.40
C ALA A 157 1.41 11.65 -7.57
N GLY A 158 1.14 12.96 -7.46
CA GLY A 158 1.55 13.95 -8.45
C GLY A 158 3.07 14.06 -8.58
N LYS A 159 3.80 14.16 -7.47
CA LYS A 159 5.26 14.28 -7.46
C LYS A 159 5.96 13.12 -8.17
N TYR A 160 5.51 11.91 -7.91
CA TYR A 160 6.13 10.68 -8.46
C TYR A 160 5.43 10.11 -9.68
N GLN A 161 4.41 10.81 -10.21
CA GLN A 161 3.62 10.37 -11.36
C GLN A 161 3.05 8.96 -11.16
N LEU A 162 2.45 8.73 -9.98
CA LEU A 162 1.78 7.49 -9.61
C LEU A 162 0.28 7.62 -9.86
N GLN A 163 -0.36 6.52 -10.20
CA GLN A 163 -1.82 6.47 -10.20
C GLN A 163 -2.32 6.32 -8.77
N LEU A 164 -3.31 7.12 -8.39
CA LEU A 164 -3.91 7.05 -7.07
C LEU A 164 -5.11 6.10 -7.08
N ILE A 165 -5.18 5.19 -6.09
CA ILE A 165 -6.38 4.41 -5.79
C ILE A 165 -7.08 5.11 -4.62
N PRO A 166 -8.19 5.84 -4.84
CA PRO A 166 -8.77 6.76 -3.86
C PRO A 166 -9.71 6.05 -2.86
N CYS A 167 -9.22 5.01 -2.18
CA CYS A 167 -10.05 4.25 -1.22
C CYS A 167 -10.48 5.10 -0.03
N GLY A 168 -9.62 5.98 0.47
CA GLY A 168 -9.94 6.88 1.57
C GLY A 168 -11.08 7.84 1.22
N GLU A 169 -11.04 8.44 0.03
CA GLU A 169 -12.12 9.29 -0.47
C GLU A 169 -13.43 8.52 -0.61
N MET A 170 -13.38 7.31 -1.17
CA MET A 170 -14.58 6.49 -1.32
C MET A 170 -15.20 6.14 0.03
N ILE A 171 -14.40 5.69 0.99
CA ILE A 171 -14.88 5.35 2.33
C ILE A 171 -15.44 6.59 3.04
N GLN A 172 -14.80 7.74 2.91
CA GLN A 172 -15.29 8.99 3.52
C GLN A 172 -16.65 9.42 2.98
N LYS A 173 -16.97 9.15 1.71
CA LYS A 173 -18.29 9.44 1.11
C LYS A 173 -19.43 8.59 1.68
N PHE A 174 -19.12 7.41 2.25
CA PHE A 174 -20.11 6.52 2.85
C PHE A 174 -20.25 6.67 4.38
N ARG A 175 -19.52 7.58 4.99
CA ARG A 175 -19.56 7.88 6.44
C ARG A 175 -20.35 9.13 6.74
#